data_3be433603b2f062e871d0af3a26b4e65
#
_entry.id   3be433603b2f062e871d0af3a26b4e65
#
_cell.length_a   1.000
_cell.length_b   1.000
_cell.length_c   1.000
_cell.angle_alpha   90.00
_cell.angle_beta   90.00
_cell.angle_gamma   90.00
#
_symmetry.space_group_name_H-M   'P 1'
#
loop_
_entity.id
_entity.type
_entity.pdbx_description
1 polymer ?
#
loop_
_entity_poly.entity_id
_entity_poly.type
_entity_poly.pdbx_seq_one_letter_code
_entity_poly.pdbx_strand_id
1 'polypeptide(L)'
;KDNPNETDNQIIERMRERFSILDDMTQASIDGVVRGMVVTGPPGVGKSYGVEKVLEKNSLFDVMAGNGTKFETVKGASSAIGLYKVLFNNANSKSVLVLDDCDTVLYDETSLNLLKAALDSCKKRTLNWNTDSALLRREGIPDQFEFQGSVIFITNLKFDNVRGKIKDHLAAIMSRCHYLDLTMDTMREKVLRC
;
A
#
# COMPACT_ATOMS: atom_id res chain seq x y z
N LYS A 1 -0.35 -26.29 -1.81
CA LYS A 1 -0.79 -27.65 -2.21
C LYS A 1 -2.27 -27.74 -1.92
N ASP A 2 -3.07 -28.19 -2.91
CA ASP A 2 -4.49 -28.43 -2.70
C ASP A 2 -4.67 -29.37 -1.50
N ASN A 3 -5.56 -28.99 -0.59
CA ASN A 3 -6.05 -29.91 0.42
C ASN A 3 -7.18 -30.73 -0.24
N PRO A 4 -6.97 -32.03 -0.54
CA PRO A 4 -7.93 -32.83 -1.28
C PRO A 4 -9.26 -32.99 -0.55
N ASN A 5 -9.32 -32.68 0.73
CA ASN A 5 -10.50 -32.79 1.58
C ASN A 5 -11.30 -31.47 1.71
N GLU A 6 -10.83 -30.39 1.11
CA GLU A 6 -11.50 -29.09 1.20
C GLU A 6 -12.57 -28.95 0.10
N THR A 7 -13.78 -28.57 0.48
CA THR A 7 -14.89 -28.34 -0.46
C THR A 7 -14.76 -26.97 -1.11
N ASP A 8 -15.40 -26.77 -2.29
CA ASP A 8 -15.41 -25.47 -2.97
C ASP A 8 -16.02 -24.37 -2.09
N ASN A 9 -17.04 -24.69 -1.31
CA ASN A 9 -17.65 -23.74 -0.38
C ASN A 9 -16.68 -23.29 0.72
N GLN A 10 -15.86 -24.19 1.25
CA GLN A 10 -14.83 -23.85 2.25
C GLN A 10 -13.74 -22.96 1.64
N ILE A 11 -13.34 -23.24 0.41
CA ILE A 11 -12.38 -22.40 -0.31
C ILE A 11 -12.95 -20.99 -0.54
N ILE A 12 -14.19 -20.88 -1.01
CA ILE A 12 -14.88 -19.62 -1.24
C ILE A 12 -14.99 -18.81 0.07
N GLU A 13 -15.36 -19.45 1.17
CA GLU A 13 -15.49 -18.78 2.46
C GLU A 13 -14.13 -18.27 2.97
N ARG A 14 -13.07 -19.06 2.89
CA ARG A 14 -11.71 -18.63 3.23
C ARG A 14 -11.24 -17.44 2.38
N MET A 15 -11.60 -17.42 1.08
CA MET A 15 -11.29 -16.28 0.22
C MET A 15 -12.10 -15.04 0.63
N ARG A 16 -13.38 -15.19 0.96
CA ARG A 16 -14.21 -14.08 1.47
C ARG A 16 -13.64 -13.47 2.74
N GLU A 17 -13.19 -14.30 3.68
CA GLU A 17 -12.54 -13.85 4.91
C GLU A 17 -11.30 -13.00 4.62
N ARG A 18 -10.44 -13.44 3.69
CA ARG A 18 -9.23 -12.66 3.30
C ARG A 18 -9.58 -11.29 2.72
N PHE A 19 -10.63 -11.21 1.90
CA PHE A 19 -11.08 -9.93 1.34
C PHE A 19 -11.82 -9.07 2.37
N SER A 20 -12.53 -9.67 3.32
CA SER A 20 -13.08 -8.95 4.48
C SER A 20 -11.97 -8.31 5.31
N ILE A 21 -10.86 -9.02 5.54
CA ILE A 21 -9.68 -8.45 6.22
C ILE A 21 -9.10 -7.27 5.42
N LEU A 22 -9.05 -7.36 4.08
CA LEU A 22 -8.62 -6.22 3.25
C LEU A 22 -9.50 -5.00 3.44
N ASP A 23 -10.82 -5.19 3.46
CA ASP A 23 -11.80 -4.11 3.67
C ASP A 23 -11.60 -3.47 5.07
N ASP A 24 -11.47 -4.28 6.12
CA ASP A 24 -11.27 -3.84 7.50
C ASP A 24 -9.94 -3.09 7.68
N MET A 25 -8.87 -3.58 7.09
CA MET A 25 -7.56 -2.94 7.15
C MET A 25 -7.52 -1.64 6.34
N THR A 26 -8.24 -1.57 5.22
CA THR A 26 -8.38 -0.34 4.44
C THR A 26 -9.16 0.70 5.26
N GLN A 27 -10.24 0.29 5.93
CA GLN A 27 -10.97 1.17 6.84
C GLN A 27 -10.08 1.67 7.99
N ALA A 28 -9.32 0.78 8.61
CA ALA A 28 -8.36 1.15 9.66
C ALA A 28 -7.26 2.12 9.17
N SER A 29 -6.91 2.07 7.87
CA SER A 29 -5.99 3.03 7.26
C SER A 29 -6.63 4.41 7.09
N ILE A 30 -7.91 4.47 6.76
CA ILE A 30 -8.69 5.71 6.71
C ILE A 30 -8.82 6.33 8.10
N ASP A 31 -9.08 5.52 9.10
CA ASP A 31 -9.20 5.94 10.50
C ASP A 31 -7.86 6.33 11.15
N GLY A 32 -6.74 6.14 10.44
CA GLY A 32 -5.39 6.46 10.91
C GLY A 32 -4.82 5.48 11.95
N VAL A 33 -5.49 4.35 12.19
CA VAL A 33 -5.03 3.27 13.08
C VAL A 33 -3.93 2.46 12.42
N VAL A 34 -4.12 2.10 11.15
CA VAL A 34 -3.10 1.44 10.31
C VAL A 34 -2.48 2.48 9.39
N ARG A 35 -1.26 2.93 9.69
CA ARG A 35 -0.60 3.99 8.92
C ARG A 35 0.26 3.49 7.77
N GLY A 36 0.56 2.20 7.74
CA GLY A 36 1.30 1.55 6.67
C GLY A 36 0.78 0.14 6.43
N MET A 37 0.39 -0.18 5.20
CA MET A 37 -0.09 -1.48 4.80
C MET A 37 0.50 -1.89 3.44
N VAL A 38 0.91 -3.13 3.33
CA VAL A 38 1.31 -3.75 2.06
C VAL A 38 0.33 -4.86 1.73
N VAL A 39 -0.22 -4.81 0.53
CA VAL A 39 -1.13 -5.84 -0.01
C VAL A 39 -0.47 -6.50 -1.19
N THR A 40 -0.26 -7.80 -1.13
CA THR A 40 0.33 -8.58 -2.20
C THR A 40 -0.63 -9.67 -2.68
N GLY A 41 -0.44 -10.14 -3.88
CA GLY A 41 -1.22 -11.20 -4.49
C GLY A 41 -1.14 -11.16 -6.01
N PRO A 42 -1.59 -12.21 -6.71
CA PRO A 42 -1.53 -12.25 -8.17
C PRO A 42 -2.39 -11.15 -8.82
N PRO A 43 -2.09 -10.77 -10.06
CA PRO A 43 -2.94 -9.83 -10.80
C PRO A 43 -4.35 -10.38 -10.98
N GLY A 44 -5.34 -9.50 -11.05
CA GLY A 44 -6.73 -9.86 -11.34
C GLY A 44 -7.53 -10.42 -10.16
N VAL A 45 -6.96 -10.55 -8.96
CA VAL A 45 -7.69 -11.07 -7.79
C VAL A 45 -8.61 -10.06 -7.11
N GLY A 46 -8.53 -8.78 -7.49
CA GLY A 46 -9.40 -7.72 -6.96
C GLY A 46 -8.80 -6.90 -5.81
N LYS A 47 -7.46 -6.88 -5.65
CA LYS A 47 -6.77 -6.08 -4.62
C LYS A 47 -7.11 -4.60 -4.70
N SER A 48 -6.83 -4.00 -5.87
CA SER A 48 -7.06 -2.58 -6.13
C SER A 48 -8.54 -2.24 -6.03
N TYR A 49 -9.41 -3.07 -6.60
CA TYR A 49 -10.86 -2.88 -6.52
C TYR A 49 -11.37 -2.89 -5.07
N GLY A 50 -10.89 -3.84 -4.24
CA GLY A 50 -11.27 -3.92 -2.83
C GLY A 50 -10.91 -2.66 -2.06
N VAL A 51 -9.68 -2.16 -2.24
CA VAL A 51 -9.22 -0.92 -1.61
C VAL A 51 -10.02 0.29 -2.13
N GLU A 52 -10.12 0.46 -3.46
CA GLU A 52 -10.83 1.59 -4.08
C GLU A 52 -12.29 1.67 -3.63
N LYS A 53 -13.00 0.54 -3.56
CA LYS A 53 -14.40 0.46 -3.09
C LYS A 53 -14.58 1.01 -1.68
N VAL A 54 -13.69 0.69 -0.76
CA VAL A 54 -13.74 1.18 0.62
C VAL A 54 -13.45 2.67 0.67
N LEU A 55 -12.46 3.15 -0.11
CA LEU A 55 -12.11 4.57 -0.21
C LEU A 55 -13.26 5.39 -0.80
N GLU A 56 -13.88 4.94 -1.88
CA GLU A 56 -15.01 5.62 -2.52
C GLU A 56 -16.20 5.76 -1.57
N LYS A 57 -16.55 4.68 -0.86
CA LYS A 57 -17.61 4.70 0.15
C LYS A 57 -17.33 5.74 1.23
N ASN A 58 -16.11 5.79 1.74
CA ASN A 58 -15.72 6.75 2.78
C ASN A 58 -15.64 8.17 2.22
N SER A 59 -15.19 8.38 0.98
CA SER A 59 -15.16 9.69 0.34
C SER A 59 -16.54 10.32 0.27
N LEU A 60 -17.56 9.54 -0.06
CA LEU A 60 -18.94 10.02 -0.09
C LEU A 60 -19.42 10.47 1.30
N PHE A 61 -19.16 9.67 2.33
CA PHE A 61 -19.51 10.04 3.71
C PHE A 61 -18.72 11.24 4.20
N ASP A 62 -17.45 11.35 3.86
CA ASP A 62 -16.56 12.44 4.27
C ASP A 62 -17.00 13.79 3.67
N VAL A 63 -17.38 13.80 2.40
CA VAL A 63 -17.93 15.00 1.75
C VAL A 63 -19.21 15.46 2.44
N MET A 64 -20.10 14.53 2.79
CA MET A 64 -21.35 14.83 3.50
C MET A 64 -21.12 15.34 4.93
N ALA A 65 -20.08 14.82 5.60
CA ALA A 65 -19.74 15.19 6.98
C ALA A 65 -18.80 16.40 7.08
N GLY A 66 -18.22 16.87 5.97
CA GLY A 66 -17.26 17.99 5.94
C GLY A 66 -15.88 17.65 6.57
N ASN A 67 -15.50 16.38 6.64
CA ASN A 67 -14.27 15.94 7.34
C ASN A 67 -12.98 16.21 6.58
N GLY A 68 -13.04 16.36 5.24
CA GLY A 68 -11.90 16.75 4.41
C GLY A 68 -10.78 15.73 4.31
N THR A 69 -11.10 14.41 4.43
CA THR A 69 -10.11 13.35 4.19
C THR A 69 -9.71 13.32 2.72
N LYS A 70 -8.41 13.25 2.46
CA LYS A 70 -7.86 13.18 1.12
C LYS A 70 -7.51 11.74 0.76
N PHE A 71 -8.04 11.28 -0.37
CA PHE A 71 -7.68 9.99 -0.97
C PHE A 71 -6.97 10.24 -2.30
N GLU A 72 -5.79 9.66 -2.46
CA GLU A 72 -5.04 9.76 -3.72
C GLU A 72 -4.51 8.37 -4.10
N THR A 73 -4.73 7.97 -5.34
CA THR A 73 -4.19 6.73 -5.91
C THR A 73 -3.20 7.06 -7.01
N VAL A 74 -1.97 6.55 -6.87
CA VAL A 74 -0.92 6.63 -7.89
C VAL A 74 -0.72 5.24 -8.45
N LYS A 75 -0.72 5.12 -9.79
CA LYS A 75 -0.56 3.85 -10.51
C LYS A 75 0.67 3.91 -11.40
N GLY A 76 1.41 2.79 -11.46
CA GLY A 76 2.53 2.60 -12.38
C GLY A 76 3.86 3.16 -11.91
N ALA A 77 4.75 3.48 -12.86
CA ALA A 77 6.12 3.87 -12.58
C ALA A 77 6.21 5.26 -11.93
N SER A 78 7.02 5.37 -10.89
CA SER A 78 7.35 6.63 -10.24
C SER A 78 8.87 6.76 -10.07
N SER A 79 9.41 7.94 -10.35
CA SER A 79 10.78 8.27 -9.96
C SER A 79 10.86 8.58 -8.45
N ALA A 80 12.05 8.52 -7.87
CA ALA A 80 12.25 8.84 -6.46
C ALA A 80 11.75 10.25 -6.11
N ILE A 81 12.04 11.23 -6.95
CA ILE A 81 11.56 12.60 -6.74
C ILE A 81 10.04 12.72 -6.90
N GLY A 82 9.46 11.97 -7.83
CA GLY A 82 8.00 11.87 -7.99
C GLY A 82 7.34 11.27 -6.75
N LEU A 83 7.89 10.18 -6.22
CA LEU A 83 7.43 9.55 -4.98
C LEU A 83 7.54 10.52 -3.79
N TYR A 84 8.67 11.24 -3.66
CA TYR A 84 8.85 12.23 -2.58
C TYR A 84 7.79 13.33 -2.63
N LYS A 85 7.50 13.86 -3.81
CA LYS A 85 6.44 14.87 -4.03
C LYS A 85 5.06 14.36 -3.65
N VAL A 86 4.71 13.16 -4.08
CA VAL A 86 3.41 12.53 -3.77
C VAL A 86 3.27 12.31 -2.27
N LEU A 87 4.34 11.83 -1.60
CA LEU A 87 4.35 11.66 -0.15
C LEU A 87 4.18 13.01 0.57
N PHE A 88 4.87 14.07 0.12
CA PHE A 88 4.71 15.41 0.68
C PHE A 88 3.27 15.91 0.54
N ASN A 89 2.67 15.77 -0.61
CA ASN A 89 1.29 16.20 -0.87
C ASN A 89 0.26 15.45 -0.02
N ASN A 90 0.61 14.26 0.48
CA ASN A 90 -0.23 13.40 1.32
C ASN A 90 0.31 13.28 2.76
N ALA A 91 1.12 14.24 3.20
CA ALA A 91 1.75 14.19 4.52
C ALA A 91 0.78 14.43 5.69
N ASN A 92 -0.41 14.94 5.43
CA ASN A 92 -1.41 15.25 6.46
C ASN A 92 -2.00 13.96 7.06
N SER A 93 -2.33 13.98 8.35
CA SER A 93 -2.95 12.87 9.08
C SER A 93 -4.32 12.41 8.53
N LYS A 94 -4.99 13.26 7.77
CA LYS A 94 -6.24 12.93 7.07
C LYS A 94 -6.04 12.52 5.61
N SER A 95 -4.85 12.06 5.24
CA SER A 95 -4.55 11.62 3.88
C SER A 95 -4.30 10.13 3.83
N VAL A 96 -4.87 9.46 2.83
CA VAL A 96 -4.59 8.06 2.49
C VAL A 96 -4.04 8.02 1.07
N LEU A 97 -2.80 7.60 0.94
CA LEU A 97 -2.11 7.43 -0.34
C LEU A 97 -2.08 5.94 -0.71
N VAL A 98 -2.63 5.61 -1.86
CA VAL A 98 -2.53 4.27 -2.45
C VAL A 98 -1.46 4.29 -3.55
N LEU A 99 -0.47 3.44 -3.43
CA LEU A 99 0.53 3.17 -4.45
C LEU A 99 0.19 1.81 -5.07
N ASP A 100 -0.41 1.83 -6.26
CA ASP A 100 -0.91 0.64 -6.93
C ASP A 100 -0.04 0.32 -8.16
N ASP A 101 0.52 -0.90 -8.17
CA ASP A 101 1.42 -1.37 -9.24
C ASP A 101 2.66 -0.47 -9.44
N CYS A 102 3.15 0.13 -8.35
CA CYS A 102 4.34 0.98 -8.34
C CYS A 102 5.63 0.19 -8.05
N ASP A 103 5.74 -1.04 -8.53
CA ASP A 103 6.81 -1.99 -8.17
C ASP A 103 8.22 -1.49 -8.53
N THR A 104 8.35 -0.55 -9.48
CA THR A 104 9.63 0.11 -9.82
C THR A 104 10.29 0.80 -8.62
N VAL A 105 9.49 1.25 -7.63
CA VAL A 105 9.96 1.84 -6.37
C VAL A 105 10.85 0.87 -5.58
N LEU A 106 10.62 -0.43 -5.70
CA LEU A 106 11.35 -1.46 -4.98
C LEU A 106 12.75 -1.73 -5.56
N TYR A 107 13.02 -1.28 -6.77
CA TYR A 107 14.28 -1.48 -7.49
C TYR A 107 15.20 -0.26 -7.46
N ASP A 108 14.73 0.88 -6.96
CA ASP A 108 15.51 2.10 -6.75
C ASP A 108 15.76 2.33 -5.25
N GLU A 109 17.03 2.42 -4.87
CA GLU A 109 17.41 2.51 -3.45
C GLU A 109 16.84 3.75 -2.75
N THR A 110 16.80 4.89 -3.43
CA THR A 110 16.25 6.13 -2.88
C THR A 110 14.74 6.02 -2.66
N SER A 111 14.02 5.54 -3.68
CA SER A 111 12.58 5.30 -3.61
C SER A 111 12.22 4.29 -2.51
N LEU A 112 13.00 3.23 -2.41
CA LEU A 112 12.81 2.20 -1.40
C LEU A 112 13.00 2.73 0.03
N ASN A 113 14.01 3.59 0.25
CA ASN A 113 14.23 4.21 1.55
C ASN A 113 13.09 5.18 1.91
N LEU A 114 12.57 5.94 0.95
CA LEU A 114 11.39 6.78 1.14
C LEU A 114 10.15 5.94 1.51
N LEU A 115 9.93 4.84 0.80
CA LEU A 115 8.81 3.93 1.06
C LEU A 115 8.92 3.28 2.45
N LYS A 116 10.11 2.83 2.85
CA LYS A 116 10.35 2.30 4.21
C LYS A 116 10.02 3.31 5.29
N ALA A 117 10.45 4.57 5.10
CA ALA A 117 10.18 5.64 6.06
C ALA A 117 8.69 5.98 6.14
N ALA A 118 7.99 5.97 4.99
CA ALA A 118 6.55 6.25 4.93
C ALA A 118 5.69 5.13 5.52
N LEU A 119 6.12 3.87 5.38
CA LEU A 119 5.43 2.68 5.89
C LEU A 119 5.77 2.35 7.35
N ASP A 120 6.72 3.04 7.96
CA ASP A 120 7.16 2.77 9.33
C ASP A 120 6.01 2.95 10.33
N SER A 121 5.93 2.09 11.33
CA SER A 121 4.93 2.14 12.40
C SER A 121 5.27 3.12 13.52
N CYS A 122 6.44 3.78 13.47
CA CYS A 122 6.86 4.77 14.45
C CYS A 122 5.88 5.93 14.57
N LYS A 123 5.76 6.52 15.77
CA LYS A 123 4.89 7.67 16.01
C LYS A 123 5.22 8.86 15.11
N LYS A 124 6.51 9.13 14.94
CA LYS A 124 7.01 10.21 14.11
C LYS A 124 7.77 9.64 12.91
N ARG A 125 7.25 9.88 11.71
CA ARG A 125 7.87 9.47 10.44
C ARG A 125 8.39 10.72 9.75
N THR A 126 9.71 10.84 9.66
CA THR A 126 10.38 11.96 8.98
C THR A 126 10.98 11.46 7.67
N LEU A 127 10.61 12.10 6.58
CA LEU A 127 11.16 11.83 5.26
C LEU A 127 12.15 12.93 4.89
N ASN A 128 13.29 12.52 4.33
CA ASN A 128 14.38 13.42 3.97
C ASN A 128 14.76 13.24 2.52
N TRP A 129 15.03 14.36 1.82
CA TRP A 129 15.65 14.39 0.52
C TRP A 129 17.06 14.93 0.66
N ASN A 130 18.05 14.05 0.61
CA ASN A 130 19.44 14.36 0.98
C ASN A 130 20.29 14.98 -0.14
N THR A 131 19.70 15.25 -1.31
CA THR A 131 20.40 15.84 -2.44
C THR A 131 19.76 17.17 -2.82
N ASP A 132 20.57 18.11 -3.29
CA ASP A 132 20.06 19.39 -3.76
C ASP A 132 19.14 19.19 -4.98
N SER A 133 17.94 19.75 -4.95
CA SER A 133 16.96 19.66 -6.02
C SER A 133 16.33 21.00 -6.35
N ALA A 134 16.72 21.54 -7.49
CA ALA A 134 16.12 22.76 -8.04
C ALA A 134 14.61 22.62 -8.29
N LEU A 135 14.15 21.39 -8.62
CA LEU A 135 12.75 21.10 -8.84
C LEU A 135 11.94 21.22 -7.55
N LEU A 136 12.40 20.62 -6.45
CA LEU A 136 11.70 20.67 -5.17
C LEU A 136 11.66 22.12 -4.63
N ARG A 137 12.76 22.87 -4.74
CA ARG A 137 12.78 24.30 -4.34
C ARG A 137 11.80 25.13 -5.15
N ARG A 138 11.74 24.94 -6.47
CA ARG A 138 10.79 25.66 -7.33
C ARG A 138 9.33 25.39 -6.98
N GLU A 139 9.03 24.18 -6.53
CA GLU A 139 7.70 23.77 -6.12
C GLU A 139 7.39 24.02 -4.64
N GLY A 140 8.33 24.60 -3.89
CA GLY A 140 8.17 24.90 -2.47
C GLY A 140 8.12 23.66 -1.58
N ILE A 141 8.70 22.54 -2.04
CA ILE A 141 8.74 21.28 -1.29
C ILE A 141 10.03 21.26 -0.47
N PRO A 142 9.96 21.12 0.87
CA PRO A 142 11.13 21.14 1.74
C PRO A 142 11.95 19.84 1.57
N ASP A 143 13.24 19.92 1.92
CA ASP A 143 14.14 18.77 1.92
C ASP A 143 13.83 17.76 3.04
N GLN A 144 13.00 18.17 4.01
CA GLN A 144 12.57 17.33 5.12
C GLN A 144 11.13 17.67 5.51
N PHE A 145 10.31 16.66 5.75
CA PHE A 145 8.96 16.84 6.31
C PHE A 145 8.55 15.66 7.18
N GLU A 146 7.59 15.89 8.07
CA GLU A 146 6.92 14.84 8.83
C GLU A 146 5.75 14.28 8.03
N PHE A 147 5.70 12.97 7.90
CA PHE A 147 4.63 12.27 7.20
C PHE A 147 3.66 11.67 8.22
N GLN A 148 2.43 12.15 8.25
CA GLN A 148 1.38 11.69 9.17
C GLN A 148 0.27 10.91 8.47
N GLY A 149 0.24 10.89 7.15
CA GLY A 149 -0.75 10.17 6.35
C GLY A 149 -0.63 8.66 6.45
N SER A 150 -1.59 7.95 5.87
CA SER A 150 -1.55 6.50 5.70
C SER A 150 -1.12 6.12 4.28
N VAL A 151 -0.36 5.05 4.15
CA VAL A 151 0.08 4.52 2.85
C VAL A 151 -0.39 3.08 2.70
N ILE A 152 -1.02 2.79 1.57
CA ILE A 152 -1.39 1.45 1.14
C ILE A 152 -0.58 1.13 -0.12
N PHE A 153 0.34 0.17 -0.03
CA PHE A 153 1.15 -0.28 -1.15
C PHE A 153 0.61 -1.59 -1.69
N ILE A 154 0.13 -1.59 -2.94
CA ILE A 154 -0.44 -2.75 -3.61
C ILE A 154 0.55 -3.24 -4.66
N THR A 155 0.92 -4.52 -4.60
CA THR A 155 1.89 -5.12 -5.51
C THR A 155 1.46 -6.51 -5.98
N ASN A 156 1.90 -6.89 -7.18
CA ASN A 156 1.75 -8.23 -7.72
C ASN A 156 2.95 -9.14 -7.38
N LEU A 157 3.99 -8.60 -6.76
CA LEU A 157 5.19 -9.35 -6.42
C LEU A 157 4.91 -10.37 -5.32
N LYS A 158 5.37 -11.59 -5.52
CA LYS A 158 5.50 -12.60 -4.47
C LYS A 158 6.83 -12.39 -3.75
N PHE A 159 6.79 -11.96 -2.51
CA PHE A 159 7.99 -11.67 -1.73
C PHE A 159 8.87 -12.89 -1.49
N ASP A 160 8.28 -14.09 -1.43
CA ASP A 160 9.01 -15.35 -1.31
C ASP A 160 9.90 -15.69 -2.52
N ASN A 161 9.56 -15.15 -3.70
CA ASN A 161 10.28 -15.41 -4.95
C ASN A 161 11.39 -14.39 -5.23
N VAL A 162 11.48 -13.32 -4.46
CA VAL A 162 12.48 -12.27 -4.64
C VAL A 162 13.80 -12.69 -3.98
N ARG A 163 14.92 -12.48 -4.69
CA ARG A 163 16.27 -12.85 -4.23
C ARG A 163 17.18 -11.62 -4.09
N GLY A 164 18.27 -11.77 -3.33
CA GLY A 164 19.30 -10.74 -3.16
C GLY A 164 18.87 -9.57 -2.28
N LYS A 165 19.48 -8.40 -2.47
CA LYS A 165 19.27 -7.20 -1.63
C LYS A 165 17.80 -6.78 -1.52
N ILE A 166 17.00 -6.98 -2.58
CA ILE A 166 15.57 -6.64 -2.59
C ILE A 166 14.81 -7.46 -1.56
N LYS A 167 15.17 -8.74 -1.36
CA LYS A 167 14.56 -9.60 -0.33
C LYS A 167 14.75 -9.01 1.08
N ASP A 168 15.95 -8.55 1.39
CA ASP A 168 16.25 -7.96 2.71
C ASP A 168 15.47 -6.64 2.92
N HIS A 169 15.35 -5.86 1.86
CA HIS A 169 14.58 -4.62 1.87
C HIS A 169 13.08 -4.86 2.06
N LEU A 170 12.53 -5.86 1.38
CA LEU A 170 11.12 -6.25 1.53
C LEU A 170 10.85 -6.81 2.93
N ALA A 171 11.75 -7.63 3.47
CA ALA A 171 11.67 -8.11 4.85
C ALA A 171 11.64 -6.95 5.85
N ALA A 172 12.47 -5.91 5.62
CA ALA A 172 12.47 -4.71 6.45
C ALA A 172 11.17 -3.91 6.35
N ILE A 173 10.53 -3.84 5.17
CA ILE A 173 9.21 -3.24 5.01
C ILE A 173 8.15 -4.05 5.76
N MET A 174 8.12 -5.37 5.55
CA MET A 174 7.14 -6.27 6.18
C MET A 174 7.20 -6.26 7.71
N SER A 175 8.40 -6.05 8.28
CA SER A 175 8.56 -5.95 9.74
C SER A 175 8.05 -4.63 10.35
N ARG A 176 7.79 -3.61 9.53
CA ARG A 176 7.45 -2.26 9.97
C ARG A 176 6.02 -1.84 9.69
N CYS A 177 5.32 -2.58 8.85
CA CYS A 177 3.95 -2.28 8.45
C CYS A 177 3.06 -3.52 8.50
N HIS A 178 1.76 -3.32 8.36
CA HIS A 178 0.82 -4.41 8.21
C HIS A 178 0.96 -5.04 6.82
N TYR A 179 1.00 -6.36 6.78
CA TYR A 179 1.17 -7.12 5.55
C TYR A 179 0.00 -8.09 5.34
N LEU A 180 -0.63 -8.00 4.18
CA LEU A 180 -1.72 -8.87 3.78
C LEU A 180 -1.39 -9.58 2.46
N ASP A 181 -1.33 -10.90 2.50
CA ASP A 181 -1.12 -11.74 1.34
C ASP A 181 -2.45 -12.35 0.84
N LEU A 182 -2.85 -11.92 -0.36
CA LEU A 182 -4.02 -12.44 -1.07
C LEU A 182 -3.62 -13.48 -2.13
N THR A 183 -2.47 -14.12 -1.98
CA THR A 183 -2.01 -15.15 -2.91
C THR A 183 -3.01 -16.31 -2.97
N MET A 184 -3.35 -16.71 -4.18
CA MET A 184 -4.11 -17.91 -4.47
C MET A 184 -3.14 -18.97 -4.97
N ASP A 185 -2.89 -19.99 -4.16
CA ASP A 185 -1.81 -20.96 -4.41
C ASP A 185 -2.24 -22.04 -5.41
N THR A 186 -3.53 -22.26 -5.58
CA THR A 186 -4.03 -23.35 -6.42
C THR A 186 -4.82 -22.84 -7.62
N MET A 187 -4.87 -23.66 -8.68
CA MET A 187 -5.72 -23.37 -9.85
C MET A 187 -7.20 -23.37 -9.49
N ARG A 188 -7.60 -24.22 -8.53
CA ARG A 188 -8.97 -24.33 -8.04
C ARG A 188 -9.41 -23.02 -7.36
N GLU A 189 -8.58 -22.44 -6.50
CA GLU A 189 -8.83 -21.12 -5.90
C GLU A 189 -8.98 -20.02 -6.96
N LYS A 190 -8.12 -20.04 -7.99
CA LYS A 190 -8.17 -19.06 -9.08
C LYS A 190 -9.47 -19.15 -9.88
N VAL A 191 -9.92 -20.36 -10.18
CA VAL A 191 -11.18 -20.59 -10.91
C VAL A 191 -12.40 -20.17 -10.08
N LEU A 192 -12.42 -20.50 -8.80
CA LEU A 192 -13.55 -20.15 -7.92
C LEU A 192 -13.63 -18.63 -7.63
N ARG A 193 -12.58 -17.87 -7.89
CA ARG A 193 -12.56 -16.41 -7.72
C ARG A 193 -13.13 -15.64 -8.91
N CYS A 194 -12.98 -16.20 -10.13
CA CYS A 194 -13.55 -15.63 -11.36
C CYS A 194 -15.07 -15.77 -11.44
#